data_ab891a4de7730ff6e778bb483f17296d
#
_entry.id   ab891a4de7730ff6e778bb483f17296d
#
_cell.length_a   1.000
_cell.length_b   1.000
_cell.length_c   1.000
_cell.angle_alpha   90.00
_cell.angle_beta   90.00
_cell.angle_gamma   90.00
#
_symmetry.space_group_name_H-M   'P 1'
#
loop_
_entity.id
_entity.type
_entity.pdbx_description
1 polymer ?
#
loop_
_entity_poly.entity_id
_entity_poly.type
_entity_poly.pdbx_seq_one_letter_code
_entity_poly.pdbx_strand_id
1 'polypeptide(L)'
;VLTFSTAIAQKKKVAVVTFYANKMVEFNELGIGSEELIKDVLDLRDNPDFNLSPLLEQYHTNFFTDYAKAFPFDLLPEASVVDSEKYQNFEPKYDLNAYDAQNYLNYGNYKYVYEGILGKANEESIAKLFADEADGVLFVNIDFAFEKGFGVGKTMSIKMRATTRIALYNKKGEKVFAFNEN
;
A
#
# COMPACT_ATOMS: atom_id res chain seq x y z
N VAL A 1 44.54 -22.11 18.63
CA VAL A 1 44.03 -21.18 17.60
C VAL A 1 42.51 -21.15 17.78
N LEU A 2 41.98 -20.05 18.33
CA LEU A 2 40.54 -19.83 18.47
C LEU A 2 40.05 -19.24 17.15
N THR A 3 39.35 -20.03 16.37
CA THR A 3 38.61 -19.56 15.15
C THR A 3 37.30 -18.93 15.61
N PHE A 4 37.21 -17.60 15.56
CA PHE A 4 35.95 -16.88 15.70
C PHE A 4 35.17 -17.06 14.42
N SER A 5 34.17 -17.93 14.43
CA SER A 5 33.13 -17.93 13.38
C SER A 5 32.23 -16.74 13.61
N THR A 6 32.36 -15.71 12.77
CA THR A 6 31.37 -14.64 12.70
C THR A 6 30.11 -15.23 12.05
N ALA A 7 29.13 -15.59 12.87
CA ALA A 7 27.80 -15.91 12.38
C ALA A 7 27.23 -14.60 11.75
N ILE A 8 27.24 -14.49 10.44
CA ILE A 8 26.50 -13.45 9.72
C ILE A 8 25.02 -13.80 9.94
N ALA A 9 24.34 -13.03 10.77
CA ALA A 9 22.90 -13.20 10.95
C ALA A 9 22.23 -13.05 9.57
N GLN A 10 21.60 -14.11 9.10
CA GLN A 10 20.86 -14.08 7.84
C GLN A 10 19.76 -13.03 7.97
N LYS A 11 19.71 -12.09 7.01
CA LYS A 11 18.63 -11.11 6.96
C LYS A 11 17.27 -11.81 6.86
N LYS A 12 16.30 -11.30 7.57
CA LYS A 12 14.91 -11.77 7.48
C LYS A 12 14.40 -11.57 6.07
N LYS A 13 13.53 -12.46 5.61
CA LYS A 13 12.87 -12.35 4.30
C LYS A 13 11.43 -11.90 4.48
N VAL A 14 10.96 -11.02 3.61
CA VAL A 14 9.61 -10.46 3.69
C VAL A 14 8.95 -10.52 2.30
N ALA A 15 7.68 -10.96 2.26
CA ALA A 15 6.88 -10.97 1.05
C ALA A 15 6.05 -9.69 0.94
N VAL A 16 6.14 -8.96 -0.16
CA VAL A 16 5.20 -7.86 -0.47
C VAL A 16 3.91 -8.49 -0.96
N VAL A 17 2.81 -8.29 -0.25
CA VAL A 17 1.54 -8.99 -0.51
C VAL A 17 0.42 -8.09 -0.99
N THR A 18 0.56 -6.77 -0.87
CA THR A 18 -0.33 -5.80 -1.51
C THR A 18 0.48 -4.64 -2.06
N PHE A 19 0.06 -4.12 -3.20
CA PHE A 19 0.62 -2.91 -3.78
C PHE A 19 -0.46 -2.20 -4.59
N TYR A 20 -1.04 -1.11 -4.03
CA TYR A 20 -2.17 -0.44 -4.66
C TYR A 20 -2.19 1.07 -4.38
N ALA A 21 -2.94 1.80 -5.20
CA ALA A 21 -3.32 3.18 -4.97
C ALA A 21 -4.81 3.27 -4.60
N ASN A 22 -5.13 4.04 -3.58
CA ASN A 22 -6.50 4.39 -3.23
C ASN A 22 -6.96 5.54 -4.13
N LYS A 23 -8.01 5.31 -4.92
CA LYS A 23 -8.59 6.31 -5.83
C LYS A 23 -9.56 7.26 -5.12
N MET A 24 -9.93 6.95 -3.87
CA MET A 24 -10.73 7.87 -3.06
C MET A 24 -9.81 8.94 -2.47
N VAL A 25 -9.94 10.15 -2.99
CA VAL A 25 -9.15 11.29 -2.53
C VAL A 25 -9.81 11.91 -1.30
N GLU A 26 -9.08 12.03 -0.20
CA GLU A 26 -9.56 12.69 0.99
C GLU A 26 -9.60 14.21 0.80
N PHE A 27 -10.63 14.86 1.36
CA PHE A 27 -10.84 16.31 1.26
C PHE A 27 -11.17 16.99 2.59
N ASN A 28 -10.97 16.29 3.69
CA ASN A 28 -11.30 16.78 5.04
C ASN A 28 -10.59 18.09 5.40
N GLU A 29 -9.45 18.38 4.78
CA GLU A 29 -8.67 19.59 5.04
C GLU A 29 -9.11 20.82 4.21
N LEU A 30 -10.04 20.66 3.27
CA LEU A 30 -10.51 21.78 2.43
C LEU A 30 -11.42 22.75 3.18
N GLY A 31 -12.07 22.30 4.27
CA GLY A 31 -12.89 23.13 5.14
C GLY A 31 -14.32 23.39 4.61
N ILE A 32 -15.10 24.09 5.41
CA ILE A 32 -16.48 24.49 5.10
C ILE A 32 -16.49 25.54 3.99
N GLY A 33 -17.42 25.46 3.05
CA GLY A 33 -17.54 26.36 1.89
C GLY A 33 -16.90 25.83 0.61
N SER A 34 -16.50 24.57 0.62
CA SER A 34 -15.90 23.87 -0.53
C SER A 34 -16.87 22.89 -1.20
N GLU A 35 -18.19 23.04 -1.00
CA GLU A 35 -19.19 22.03 -1.44
C GLU A 35 -19.16 21.79 -2.95
N GLU A 36 -19.01 22.83 -3.78
CA GLU A 36 -18.88 22.67 -5.24
C GLU A 36 -17.60 21.91 -5.59
N LEU A 37 -16.50 22.27 -4.94
CA LEU A 37 -15.22 21.62 -5.12
C LEU A 37 -15.24 20.16 -4.67
N ILE A 38 -15.89 19.87 -3.53
CA ILE A 38 -16.06 18.49 -3.04
C ILE A 38 -16.82 17.66 -4.05
N LYS A 39 -17.84 18.21 -4.69
CA LYS A 39 -18.58 17.53 -5.75
C LYS A 39 -17.67 17.21 -6.94
N ASP A 40 -16.89 18.18 -7.41
CA ASP A 40 -15.95 17.98 -8.51
C ASP A 40 -14.88 16.94 -8.16
N VAL A 41 -14.45 16.87 -6.90
CA VAL A 41 -13.50 15.87 -6.41
C VAL A 41 -14.12 14.48 -6.33
N LEU A 42 -15.38 14.36 -5.89
CA LEU A 42 -16.08 13.08 -5.87
C LEU A 42 -16.27 12.51 -7.29
N ASP A 43 -16.46 13.40 -8.28
CA ASP A 43 -16.56 13.02 -9.68
C ASP A 43 -15.19 12.66 -10.30
N LEU A 44 -14.07 13.03 -9.62
CA LEU A 44 -12.73 12.81 -10.13
C LEU A 44 -12.38 11.32 -10.27
N ARG A 45 -12.84 10.48 -9.34
CA ARG A 45 -12.62 9.02 -9.38
C ARG A 45 -13.11 8.40 -10.69
N ASP A 46 -14.25 8.89 -11.17
CA ASP A 46 -14.92 8.36 -12.35
C ASP A 46 -14.51 9.10 -13.64
N ASN A 47 -13.64 10.11 -13.50
CA ASN A 47 -13.10 10.86 -14.62
C ASN A 47 -12.02 10.02 -15.34
N PRO A 48 -12.19 9.72 -16.65
CA PRO A 48 -11.22 8.93 -17.41
C PRO A 48 -9.84 9.60 -17.54
N ASP A 49 -9.77 10.92 -17.37
CA ASP A 49 -8.51 11.68 -17.41
C ASP A 49 -7.76 11.60 -16.07
N PHE A 50 -8.40 11.15 -14.99
CA PHE A 50 -7.78 10.93 -13.69
C PHE A 50 -7.16 9.54 -13.63
N ASN A 51 -6.01 9.38 -14.23
CA ASN A 51 -5.30 8.12 -14.31
C ASN A 51 -4.12 8.09 -13.34
N LEU A 52 -4.23 7.30 -12.27
CA LEU A 52 -3.19 7.11 -11.26
C LEU A 52 -2.17 6.01 -11.64
N SER A 53 -2.40 5.28 -12.73
CA SER A 53 -1.50 4.17 -13.13
C SER A 53 -0.05 4.59 -13.32
N PRO A 54 0.29 5.69 -14.02
CA PRO A 54 1.69 6.09 -14.19
C PRO A 54 2.38 6.42 -12.86
N LEU A 55 1.64 7.00 -11.92
CA LEU A 55 2.16 7.33 -10.60
C LEU A 55 2.41 6.07 -9.78
N LEU A 56 1.45 5.13 -9.80
CA LEU A 56 1.60 3.84 -9.11
C LEU A 56 2.77 3.02 -9.69
N GLU A 57 2.94 3.02 -11.01
CA GLU A 57 4.06 2.36 -11.70
C GLU A 57 5.41 2.97 -11.31
N GLN A 58 5.50 4.30 -11.27
CA GLN A 58 6.71 4.99 -10.84
C GLN A 58 7.04 4.68 -9.37
N TYR A 59 6.03 4.71 -8.50
CA TYR A 59 6.22 4.37 -7.09
C TYR A 59 6.66 2.92 -6.91
N HIS A 60 6.03 1.97 -7.61
CA HIS A 60 6.44 0.57 -7.58
C HIS A 60 7.90 0.39 -8.01
N THR A 61 8.29 1.03 -9.11
CA THR A 61 9.67 0.98 -9.59
C THR A 61 10.63 1.51 -8.52
N ASN A 62 10.38 2.69 -7.97
CA ASN A 62 11.22 3.31 -6.96
C ASN A 62 11.25 2.48 -5.66
N PHE A 63 10.12 1.88 -5.29
CA PHE A 63 10.03 1.03 -4.12
C PHE A 63 11.00 -0.15 -4.20
N PHE A 64 10.98 -0.91 -5.29
CA PHE A 64 11.84 -2.09 -5.43
C PHE A 64 13.29 -1.75 -5.80
N THR A 65 13.54 -0.65 -6.52
CA THR A 65 14.90 -0.27 -6.92
C THR A 65 15.67 0.50 -5.86
N ASP A 66 15.00 1.32 -5.05
CA ASP A 66 15.64 2.24 -4.12
C ASP A 66 15.21 2.05 -2.67
N TYR A 67 13.91 2.12 -2.36
CA TYR A 67 13.45 2.11 -0.96
C TYR A 67 13.70 0.76 -0.30
N ALA A 68 13.52 -0.34 -1.03
CA ALA A 68 13.76 -1.68 -0.51
C ALA A 68 15.20 -1.90 -0.03
N LYS A 69 16.17 -1.20 -0.60
CA LYS A 69 17.60 -1.27 -0.18
C LYS A 69 17.83 -0.75 1.24
N ALA A 70 16.99 0.17 1.70
CA ALA A 70 17.09 0.75 3.04
C ALA A 70 16.49 -0.14 4.14
N PHE A 71 15.74 -1.19 3.78
CA PHE A 71 15.13 -2.07 4.77
C PHE A 71 16.16 -2.96 5.48
N PRO A 72 15.95 -3.25 6.77
CA PRO A 72 16.80 -4.17 7.53
C PRO A 72 16.52 -5.64 7.21
N PHE A 73 15.74 -5.93 6.17
CA PHE A 73 15.34 -7.25 5.69
C PHE A 73 15.42 -7.30 4.16
N ASP A 74 15.42 -8.49 3.60
CA ASP A 74 15.39 -8.70 2.17
C ASP A 74 13.95 -8.99 1.70
N LEU A 75 13.55 -8.45 0.56
CA LEU A 75 12.27 -8.79 -0.06
C LEU A 75 12.41 -10.10 -0.84
N LEU A 76 11.36 -10.93 -0.79
CA LEU A 76 11.25 -12.06 -1.72
C LEU A 76 11.12 -11.51 -3.16
N PRO A 77 11.60 -12.27 -4.17
CA PRO A 77 11.36 -11.91 -5.56
C PRO A 77 9.85 -11.75 -5.81
N GLU A 78 9.44 -10.62 -6.37
CA GLU A 78 8.03 -10.26 -6.55
C GLU A 78 7.23 -11.38 -7.24
N ALA A 79 7.74 -11.90 -8.36
CA ALA A 79 7.10 -12.99 -9.10
C ALA A 79 6.89 -14.26 -8.24
N SER A 80 7.79 -14.56 -7.29
CA SER A 80 7.63 -15.69 -6.38
C SER A 80 6.48 -15.51 -5.39
N VAL A 81 6.02 -14.28 -5.21
CA VAL A 81 4.87 -13.94 -4.36
C VAL A 81 3.61 -13.86 -5.20
N VAL A 82 3.53 -12.87 -6.09
CA VAL A 82 2.28 -12.53 -6.79
C VAL A 82 1.87 -13.54 -7.87
N ASP A 83 2.82 -14.25 -8.49
CA ASP A 83 2.53 -15.25 -9.51
C ASP A 83 2.43 -16.67 -8.92
N SER A 84 2.60 -16.83 -7.60
CA SER A 84 2.48 -18.15 -6.97
C SER A 84 1.01 -18.59 -6.95
N GLU A 85 0.78 -19.87 -7.21
CA GLU A 85 -0.56 -20.48 -7.21
C GLU A 85 -1.28 -20.24 -5.87
N LYS A 86 -0.56 -20.37 -4.76
CA LYS A 86 -1.11 -20.13 -3.42
C LYS A 86 -1.61 -18.72 -3.22
N TYR A 87 -0.91 -17.70 -3.77
CA TYR A 87 -1.33 -16.31 -3.69
C TYR A 87 -2.49 -16.02 -4.63
N GLN A 88 -2.46 -16.59 -5.84
CA GLN A 88 -3.55 -16.41 -6.80
C GLN A 88 -4.87 -17.05 -6.32
N ASN A 89 -4.79 -18.15 -5.59
CA ASN A 89 -5.93 -18.83 -4.99
C ASN A 89 -6.32 -18.28 -3.60
N PHE A 90 -5.56 -17.30 -3.06
CA PHE A 90 -5.90 -16.67 -1.79
C PHE A 90 -7.14 -15.79 -1.94
N GLU A 91 -8.16 -16.06 -1.15
CA GLU A 91 -9.39 -15.27 -1.07
C GLU A 91 -9.39 -14.46 0.23
N PRO A 92 -9.23 -13.13 0.15
CA PRO A 92 -9.33 -12.28 1.33
C PRO A 92 -10.72 -12.36 1.94
N LYS A 93 -10.83 -12.38 3.26
CA LYS A 93 -12.10 -12.11 3.93
C LYS A 93 -12.47 -10.64 3.71
N TYR A 94 -13.74 -10.36 3.65
CA TYR A 94 -14.26 -9.02 3.31
C TYR A 94 -13.80 -8.58 1.92
N ASP A 95 -14.01 -9.45 0.95
CA ASP A 95 -13.80 -9.10 -0.44
C ASP A 95 -14.63 -7.87 -0.81
N LEU A 96 -14.01 -6.99 -1.58
CA LEU A 96 -14.68 -5.77 -2.04
C LEU A 96 -15.81 -6.16 -2.99
N ASN A 97 -17.00 -5.62 -2.74
CA ASN A 97 -18.03 -5.67 -3.77
C ASN A 97 -17.55 -4.88 -5.01
N ALA A 98 -18.22 -5.05 -6.15
CA ALA A 98 -17.80 -4.43 -7.41
C ALA A 98 -17.72 -2.88 -7.33
N TYR A 99 -18.52 -2.26 -6.47
CA TYR A 99 -18.49 -0.81 -6.26
C TYR A 99 -17.24 -0.39 -5.48
N ASP A 100 -16.91 -1.11 -4.41
CA ASP A 100 -15.73 -0.79 -3.60
C ASP A 100 -14.43 -1.13 -4.35
N ALA A 101 -14.42 -2.19 -5.15
CA ALA A 101 -13.27 -2.60 -5.95
C ALA A 101 -12.77 -1.49 -6.90
N GLN A 102 -13.70 -0.69 -7.45
CA GLN A 102 -13.32 0.45 -8.32
C GLN A 102 -12.57 1.57 -7.59
N ASN A 103 -12.62 1.60 -6.25
CA ASN A 103 -11.91 2.59 -5.45
C ASN A 103 -10.41 2.31 -5.31
N TYR A 104 -9.96 1.14 -5.72
CA TYR A 104 -8.56 0.74 -5.58
C TYR A 104 -7.97 0.37 -6.93
N LEU A 105 -6.74 0.83 -7.16
CA LEU A 105 -5.95 0.49 -8.33
C LEU A 105 -4.81 -0.40 -7.89
N ASN A 106 -4.91 -1.70 -8.13
CA ASN A 106 -3.84 -2.64 -7.82
C ASN A 106 -2.74 -2.57 -8.89
N TYR A 107 -1.49 -2.72 -8.48
CA TYR A 107 -0.38 -2.86 -9.41
C TYR A 107 -0.25 -4.33 -9.86
N GLY A 108 -0.17 -4.55 -11.17
CA GLY A 108 0.05 -5.88 -11.75
C GLY A 108 -0.90 -6.94 -11.19
N ASN A 109 -0.34 -8.05 -10.70
CA ASN A 109 -1.08 -9.20 -10.17
C ASN A 109 -1.32 -9.11 -8.65
N TYR A 110 -1.02 -7.98 -8.00
CA TYR A 110 -1.34 -7.79 -6.60
C TYR A 110 -2.84 -7.78 -6.34
N LYS A 111 -3.23 -8.34 -5.20
CA LYS A 111 -4.61 -8.29 -4.71
C LYS A 111 -4.77 -7.17 -3.71
N TYR A 112 -5.96 -6.58 -3.67
CA TYR A 112 -6.36 -5.79 -2.52
C TYR A 112 -6.66 -6.73 -1.35
N VAL A 113 -6.00 -6.52 -0.24
CA VAL A 113 -6.23 -7.25 1.00
C VAL A 113 -6.52 -6.24 2.10
N TYR A 114 -7.77 -6.22 2.56
CA TYR A 114 -8.19 -5.29 3.60
C TYR A 114 -7.40 -5.51 4.90
N GLU A 115 -6.90 -4.43 5.46
CA GLU A 115 -6.06 -4.37 6.64
C GLU A 115 -6.78 -3.62 7.78
N GLY A 116 -6.52 -3.99 9.01
CA GLY A 116 -7.06 -3.31 10.19
C GLY A 116 -7.95 -4.18 11.06
N ILE A 117 -8.78 -3.57 11.93
CA ILE A 117 -9.54 -4.29 12.96
C ILE A 117 -10.43 -5.39 12.37
N LEU A 118 -11.11 -5.09 11.26
CA LEU A 118 -11.93 -6.08 10.56
C LEU A 118 -11.10 -7.02 9.67
N GLY A 119 -9.92 -6.58 9.24
CA GLY A 119 -8.99 -7.32 8.38
C GLY A 119 -8.01 -8.22 9.11
N LYS A 120 -8.00 -8.25 10.44
CA LYS A 120 -7.02 -9.04 11.22
C LYS A 120 -6.93 -10.50 10.77
N ALA A 121 -8.03 -11.09 10.35
CA ALA A 121 -8.04 -12.43 9.80
C ALA A 121 -7.34 -12.55 8.43
N ASN A 122 -7.28 -11.47 7.65
CA ASN A 122 -6.55 -11.42 6.38
C ASN A 122 -5.05 -11.36 6.63
N GLU A 123 -4.61 -10.50 7.54
CA GLU A 123 -3.19 -10.37 7.90
C GLU A 123 -2.64 -11.69 8.44
N GLU A 124 -3.38 -12.36 9.34
CA GLU A 124 -3.03 -13.67 9.86
C GLU A 124 -3.00 -14.75 8.75
N SER A 125 -3.99 -14.76 7.86
CA SER A 125 -4.12 -15.77 6.80
C SER A 125 -3.03 -15.61 5.75
N ILE A 126 -2.76 -14.38 5.29
CA ILE A 126 -1.73 -14.13 4.27
C ILE A 126 -0.31 -14.27 4.84
N ALA A 127 -0.07 -13.90 6.09
CA ALA A 127 1.20 -14.14 6.76
C ALA A 127 1.47 -15.65 6.89
N LYS A 128 0.45 -16.43 7.21
CA LYS A 128 0.53 -17.88 7.31
C LYS A 128 0.80 -18.57 5.96
N LEU A 129 0.23 -18.00 4.88
CA LEU A 129 0.42 -18.47 3.52
C LEU A 129 1.90 -18.48 3.10
N PHE A 130 2.68 -17.50 3.60
CA PHE A 130 4.10 -17.33 3.28
C PHE A 130 5.05 -17.74 4.41
N ALA A 131 4.55 -18.29 5.54
CA ALA A 131 5.35 -18.55 6.74
C ALA A 131 6.56 -19.49 6.53
N ASP A 132 6.53 -20.37 5.53
CA ASP A 132 7.63 -21.27 5.20
C ASP A 132 8.76 -20.59 4.40
N GLU A 133 8.45 -19.47 3.72
CA GLU A 133 9.37 -18.79 2.78
C GLU A 133 9.80 -17.42 3.26
N ALA A 134 8.95 -16.77 4.07
CA ALA A 134 9.15 -15.42 4.58
C ALA A 134 9.00 -15.34 6.10
N ASP A 135 9.68 -14.40 6.72
CA ASP A 135 9.58 -14.06 8.14
C ASP A 135 8.46 -13.08 8.46
N GLY A 136 7.84 -12.53 7.42
CA GLY A 136 6.73 -11.59 7.52
C GLY A 136 6.19 -11.21 6.14
N VAL A 137 5.13 -10.41 6.18
CA VAL A 137 4.46 -9.88 4.98
C VAL A 137 4.39 -8.36 5.06
N LEU A 138 4.53 -7.69 3.90
CA LEU A 138 4.53 -6.24 3.78
C LEU A 138 3.32 -5.80 2.96
N PHE A 139 2.59 -4.86 3.49
CA PHE A 139 1.47 -4.18 2.84
C PHE A 139 1.93 -2.80 2.41
N VAL A 140 1.73 -2.45 1.15
CA VAL A 140 2.16 -1.18 0.56
C VAL A 140 0.99 -0.53 -0.15
N ASN A 141 0.69 0.73 0.18
CA ASN A 141 -0.31 1.49 -0.55
C ASN A 141 0.03 2.98 -0.62
N ILE A 142 -0.63 3.68 -1.54
CA ILE A 142 -0.62 5.14 -1.64
C ILE A 142 -2.06 5.63 -1.45
N ASP A 143 -2.20 6.61 -0.57
CA ASP A 143 -3.43 7.37 -0.37
C ASP A 143 -3.25 8.81 -0.85
N PHE A 144 -4.33 9.45 -1.27
CA PHE A 144 -4.32 10.82 -1.75
C PHE A 144 -5.26 11.69 -0.93
N ALA A 145 -4.86 12.92 -0.70
CA ALA A 145 -5.69 13.93 -0.03
C ALA A 145 -5.54 15.28 -0.73
N PHE A 146 -6.62 16.04 -0.76
CA PHE A 146 -6.55 17.45 -1.13
C PHE A 146 -6.32 18.31 0.10
N GLU A 147 -5.35 19.20 -0.03
CA GLU A 147 -5.01 20.20 0.98
C GLU A 147 -5.28 21.61 0.47
N LYS A 148 -5.69 22.45 1.39
CA LYS A 148 -5.81 23.88 1.13
C LYS A 148 -4.41 24.47 0.94
N GLY A 149 -4.17 25.02 -0.23
CA GLY A 149 -2.97 25.79 -0.53
C GLY A 149 -3.12 27.27 -0.17
N PHE A 150 -2.27 28.09 -0.78
CA PHE A 150 -2.33 29.55 -0.60
C PHE A 150 -3.56 30.13 -1.31
N GLY A 151 -4.23 31.08 -0.67
CA GLY A 151 -5.37 31.78 -1.25
C GLY A 151 -5.39 33.26 -0.92
N VAL A 152 -5.84 34.09 -1.89
CA VAL A 152 -6.08 35.54 -1.71
C VAL A 152 -7.49 35.86 -2.18
N GLY A 153 -8.30 36.42 -1.32
CA GLY A 153 -9.67 36.78 -1.61
C GLY A 153 -10.53 35.55 -1.89
N LYS A 154 -11.12 35.42 -3.09
CA LYS A 154 -11.95 34.29 -3.53
C LYS A 154 -11.17 33.22 -4.27
N THR A 155 -9.89 33.45 -4.50
CA THR A 155 -9.04 32.48 -5.24
C THR A 155 -8.23 31.66 -4.24
N MET A 156 -8.34 30.33 -4.32
CA MET A 156 -7.62 29.40 -3.48
C MET A 156 -6.91 28.37 -4.38
N SER A 157 -5.65 28.10 -4.11
CA SER A 157 -4.98 26.95 -4.70
C SER A 157 -5.24 25.70 -3.87
N ILE A 158 -5.28 24.55 -4.55
CA ILE A 158 -5.41 23.25 -3.94
C ILE A 158 -4.16 22.46 -4.28
N LYS A 159 -3.66 21.72 -3.32
CA LYS A 159 -2.55 20.79 -3.50
C LYS A 159 -3.07 19.38 -3.31
N MET A 160 -2.60 18.47 -4.13
CA MET A 160 -2.77 17.03 -3.89
C MET A 160 -1.56 16.52 -3.12
N ARG A 161 -1.81 15.93 -1.96
CA ARG A 161 -0.81 15.22 -1.18
C ARG A 161 -0.94 13.72 -1.46
N ALA A 162 0.17 13.06 -1.73
CA ALA A 162 0.27 11.61 -1.76
C ALA A 162 0.93 11.13 -0.47
N THR A 163 0.31 10.20 0.22
CA THR A 163 0.85 9.58 1.42
C THR A 163 1.11 8.10 1.13
N THR A 164 2.36 7.68 1.26
CA THR A 164 2.70 6.27 1.14
C THR A 164 2.60 5.60 2.50
N ARG A 165 2.02 4.43 2.54
CA ARG A 165 1.90 3.62 3.74
C ARG A 165 2.53 2.26 3.53
N ILE A 166 3.41 1.87 4.47
CA ILE A 166 4.07 0.57 4.49
C ILE A 166 3.83 -0.04 5.88
N ALA A 167 3.23 -1.24 5.92
CA ALA A 167 3.00 -1.96 7.17
C ALA A 167 3.58 -3.37 7.10
N LEU A 168 4.38 -3.73 8.11
CA LEU A 168 4.99 -5.06 8.24
C LEU A 168 4.25 -5.86 9.30
N TYR A 169 3.91 -7.09 8.94
CA TYR A 169 3.37 -8.09 9.84
C TYR A 169 4.31 -9.30 9.93
N ASN A 170 4.43 -9.87 11.13
CA ASN A 170 5.21 -11.09 11.33
C ASN A 170 4.47 -12.34 10.82
N LYS A 171 5.09 -13.52 10.95
CA LYS A 171 4.50 -14.83 10.55
C LYS A 171 3.14 -15.14 11.20
N LYS A 172 2.80 -14.48 12.31
CA LYS A 172 1.53 -14.64 13.02
C LYS A 172 0.47 -13.63 12.61
N GLY A 173 0.79 -12.70 11.69
CA GLY A 173 -0.09 -11.59 11.35
C GLY A 173 -0.13 -10.48 12.40
N GLU A 174 0.84 -10.44 13.32
CA GLU A 174 0.95 -9.36 14.30
C GLU A 174 1.74 -8.21 13.67
N LYS A 175 1.20 -6.99 13.78
CA LYS A 175 1.84 -5.79 13.23
C LYS A 175 3.16 -5.51 13.96
N VAL A 176 4.24 -5.45 13.20
CA VAL A 176 5.57 -5.12 13.69
C VAL A 176 5.79 -3.61 13.66
N PHE A 177 5.48 -2.98 12.53
CA PHE A 177 5.45 -1.53 12.38
C PHE A 177 4.48 -1.10 11.28
N ALA A 178 4.09 0.15 11.29
CA ALA A 178 3.53 0.85 10.15
C ALA A 178 4.24 2.20 10.02
N PHE A 179 4.54 2.56 8.80
CA PHE A 179 5.21 3.79 8.42
C PHE A 179 4.35 4.53 7.40
N ASN A 180 4.14 5.82 7.62
CA ASN A 180 3.44 6.71 6.70
C ASN A 180 4.38 7.87 6.36
N GLU A 181 4.55 8.16 5.07
CA GLU A 181 5.38 9.26 4.57
C GLU A 181 4.59 10.09 3.54
N ASN A 182 4.73 11.43 3.65
CA ASN A 182 4.10 12.40 2.74
C ASN A 182 5.13 12.98 1.77
#